data_4d1ac457eca128d17306c6febfacc5d5
#
_entry.id   4d1ac457eca128d17306c6febfacc5d5
#
_cell.length_a   1.000
_cell.length_b   1.000
_cell.length_c   1.000
_cell.angle_alpha   90.00
_cell.angle_beta   90.00
_cell.angle_gamma   90.00
#
_symmetry.space_group_name_H-M   'P 1'
#
loop_
_entity.id
_entity.type
_entity.pdbx_description
1 polymer ?
#
loop_
_entity_poly.entity_id
_entity_poly.type
_entity_poly.pdbx_seq_one_letter_code
_entity_poly.pdbx_strand_id
1 'polypeptide(L)'
;MAKIITVTSGKGGVGKTNISVNLAVHLAQQGYRTCLFDADLGLANINILLGIYPEHNLEDVIDGTKELADIIVHEKNGIDIIPGSSGVAKMEALTAQQLTSLAASFGKLDEYDYLIFDTSAGISKSVIAFCMNASEVLLVITPEPTSLTDAYALMKVLSLNGFKQTARVIVNQSKNPKTSQIAYTKLKDTVLKFLGIQLVSLGTIVSDARVIEAVAAQKPFITLYPNTQAAKGLKSVTANLLDKAGASDRGFALDTFLKKCVDIFTVPLKLPPRKGTESRQKPAPKGPSPKPAGVAPAHPPATGPVQTPPQGDETTRRILEQLVEKVSAVSQELSGIRTVLEKGALMGLGPGAPGDRADKSPIIPLDFEAFLQAQEPGDGNAGS
;
A
#
# COMPACT_ATOMS: atom_id res chain seq x y z
N MET A 1 21.42 -4.43 17.53
CA MET A 1 20.92 -4.16 16.16
C MET A 1 19.42 -4.37 16.14
N ALA A 2 18.68 -3.38 15.70
CA ALA A 2 17.22 -3.42 15.64
C ALA A 2 16.71 -4.45 14.62
N LYS A 3 15.60 -5.12 14.93
CA LYS A 3 14.87 -5.95 13.99
C LYS A 3 13.92 -5.07 13.18
N ILE A 4 14.15 -4.98 11.86
CA ILE A 4 13.38 -4.14 10.97
C ILE A 4 12.21 -4.95 10.40
N ILE A 5 11.00 -4.50 10.67
CA ILE A 5 9.74 -5.12 10.23
C ILE A 5 9.05 -4.17 9.27
N THR A 6 8.75 -4.63 8.05
CA THR A 6 7.92 -3.90 7.10
C THR A 6 6.51 -4.48 7.07
N VAL A 7 5.50 -3.68 7.41
CA VAL A 7 4.08 -4.04 7.31
C VAL A 7 3.53 -3.51 5.99
N THR A 8 3.04 -4.40 5.15
CA THR A 8 2.60 -4.06 3.79
C THR A 8 1.31 -4.78 3.39
N SER A 9 0.69 -4.34 2.30
CA SER A 9 -0.46 -5.00 1.67
C SER A 9 -0.60 -4.62 0.20
N GLY A 10 -1.21 -5.48 -0.59
CA GLY A 10 -1.56 -5.14 -1.97
C GLY A 10 -2.72 -4.15 -2.08
N LYS A 11 -3.66 -4.17 -1.13
CA LYS A 11 -4.91 -3.38 -1.13
C LYS A 11 -4.95 -2.38 0.02
N GLY A 12 -5.51 -1.18 -0.23
CA GLY A 12 -5.85 -0.21 0.81
C GLY A 12 -7.01 -0.69 1.70
N GLY A 13 -7.08 -0.20 2.94
CA GLY A 13 -8.21 -0.48 3.85
C GLY A 13 -8.18 -1.86 4.53
N VAL A 14 -7.16 -2.69 4.31
CA VAL A 14 -7.04 -4.00 4.98
C VAL A 14 -6.64 -3.90 6.46
N GLY A 15 -6.38 -2.70 6.97
CA GLY A 15 -6.06 -2.44 8.38
C GLY A 15 -4.57 -2.51 8.73
N LYS A 16 -3.66 -2.28 7.77
CA LYS A 16 -2.21 -2.25 8.01
C LYS A 16 -1.82 -1.37 9.19
N THR A 17 -2.11 -0.08 9.10
CA THR A 17 -1.76 0.92 10.12
C THR A 17 -2.29 0.56 11.50
N ASN A 18 -3.53 0.05 11.56
CA ASN A 18 -4.11 -0.41 12.82
C ASN A 18 -3.32 -1.60 13.40
N ILE A 19 -2.91 -2.54 12.55
CA ILE A 19 -2.05 -3.67 12.96
C ILE A 19 -0.67 -3.17 13.36
N SER A 20 -0.04 -2.28 12.59
CA SER A 20 1.29 -1.73 12.87
C SER A 20 1.35 -1.04 14.24
N VAL A 21 0.38 -0.15 14.51
CA VAL A 21 0.25 0.55 15.79
C VAL A 21 0.07 -0.43 16.94
N ASN A 22 -0.90 -1.34 16.84
CA ASN A 22 -1.22 -2.25 17.94
C ASN A 22 -0.14 -3.32 18.15
N LEU A 23 0.57 -3.74 17.08
CA LEU A 23 1.74 -4.61 17.17
C LEU A 23 2.89 -3.91 17.91
N ALA A 24 3.18 -2.65 17.55
CA ALA A 24 4.20 -1.85 18.21
C ALA A 24 3.92 -1.70 19.70
N VAL A 25 2.68 -1.29 20.04
CA VAL A 25 2.24 -1.14 21.43
C VAL A 25 2.34 -2.47 22.19
N HIS A 26 1.95 -3.59 21.56
CA HIS A 26 2.03 -4.88 22.27
C HIS A 26 3.47 -5.35 22.47
N LEU A 27 4.38 -5.10 21.52
CA LEU A 27 5.81 -5.36 21.69
C LEU A 27 6.39 -4.51 22.85
N ALA A 28 6.03 -3.23 22.92
CA ALA A 28 6.43 -2.37 24.04
C ALA A 28 5.89 -2.87 25.40
N GLN A 29 4.64 -3.36 25.44
CA GLN A 29 4.07 -4.01 26.63
C GLN A 29 4.82 -5.30 27.06
N GLN A 30 5.52 -5.95 26.12
CA GLN A 30 6.41 -7.09 26.41
C GLN A 30 7.83 -6.66 26.81
N GLY A 31 8.09 -5.36 26.94
CA GLY A 31 9.38 -4.82 27.38
C GLY A 31 10.37 -4.51 26.25
N TYR A 32 9.97 -4.61 24.99
CA TYR A 32 10.85 -4.28 23.85
C TYR A 32 10.79 -2.78 23.53
N ARG A 33 11.95 -2.15 23.34
CA ARG A 33 12.05 -0.78 22.83
C ARG A 33 11.63 -0.77 21.37
N THR A 34 10.50 -0.14 21.09
CA THR A 34 9.83 -0.22 19.79
C THR A 34 9.63 1.17 19.21
N CYS A 35 10.10 1.37 17.98
CA CYS A 35 9.83 2.57 17.20
C CYS A 35 8.97 2.22 15.99
N LEU A 36 7.94 3.04 15.76
CA LEU A 36 7.01 2.94 14.64
C LEU A 36 7.25 4.08 13.67
N PHE A 37 7.59 3.76 12.43
CA PHE A 37 7.80 4.73 11.36
C PHE A 37 6.59 4.75 10.42
N ASP A 38 5.95 5.93 10.29
CA ASP A 38 4.88 6.16 9.32
C ASP A 38 5.51 6.32 7.93
N ALA A 39 5.57 5.22 7.20
CA ALA A 39 6.08 5.17 5.83
C ALA A 39 4.95 5.22 4.79
N ASP A 40 3.71 5.54 5.18
CA ASP A 40 2.60 5.85 4.27
C ASP A 40 2.65 7.32 3.86
N LEU A 41 3.30 7.55 2.78
CA LEU A 41 3.82 8.82 2.28
C LEU A 41 2.76 9.74 1.66
N GLY A 42 1.53 9.30 1.61
CA GLY A 42 0.41 10.09 1.09
C GLY A 42 -0.55 10.60 2.15
N LEU A 43 -0.67 9.87 3.25
CA LEU A 43 -1.62 10.18 4.33
C LEU A 43 -1.06 9.67 5.66
N ALA A 44 -0.62 10.57 6.53
CA ALA A 44 -0.15 10.24 7.87
C ALA A 44 -1.29 9.64 8.73
N ASN A 45 -1.46 8.32 8.66
CA ASN A 45 -2.57 7.61 9.29
C ASN A 45 -2.31 7.27 10.77
N ILE A 46 -1.05 7.13 11.18
CA ILE A 46 -0.67 6.83 12.58
C ILE A 46 -1.10 7.96 13.50
N ASN A 47 -0.90 9.20 13.07
CA ASN A 47 -1.29 10.39 13.83
C ASN A 47 -2.78 10.41 14.15
N ILE A 48 -3.62 10.04 13.18
CA ILE A 48 -5.08 9.98 13.33
C ILE A 48 -5.47 8.86 14.30
N LEU A 49 -4.84 7.68 14.20
CA LEU A 49 -5.15 6.53 15.06
C LEU A 49 -4.79 6.76 16.53
N LEU A 50 -3.80 7.58 16.81
CA LEU A 50 -3.30 7.83 18.15
C LEU A 50 -3.70 9.20 18.72
N GLY A 51 -4.34 10.06 17.90
CA GLY A 51 -4.71 11.42 18.31
C GLY A 51 -3.50 12.28 18.63
N ILE A 52 -2.40 12.11 17.89
CA ILE A 52 -1.17 12.89 18.04
C ILE A 52 -1.06 13.91 16.92
N TYR A 53 -0.45 15.05 17.23
CA TYR A 53 -0.28 16.16 16.30
C TYR A 53 1.20 16.60 16.37
N PRO A 54 2.11 15.90 15.65
CA PRO A 54 3.53 16.26 15.64
C PRO A 54 3.74 17.65 15.05
N GLU A 55 4.56 18.47 15.72
CA GLU A 55 4.95 19.80 15.20
C GLU A 55 5.95 19.68 14.05
N HIS A 56 6.73 18.61 14.05
CA HIS A 56 7.77 18.33 13.07
C HIS A 56 7.63 16.92 12.50
N ASN A 57 8.16 16.75 11.31
CA ASN A 57 8.07 15.49 10.58
C ASN A 57 9.33 15.23 9.75
N LEU A 58 9.32 14.16 8.95
CA LEU A 58 10.48 13.76 8.16
C LEU A 58 10.92 14.81 7.12
N GLU A 59 10.02 15.71 6.67
CA GLU A 59 10.40 16.81 5.75
C GLU A 59 11.39 17.76 6.41
N ASP A 60 11.18 18.09 7.68
CA ASP A 60 12.07 18.98 8.44
C ASP A 60 13.50 18.40 8.52
N VAL A 61 13.62 17.06 8.62
CA VAL A 61 14.92 16.38 8.62
C VAL A 61 15.55 16.39 7.22
N ILE A 62 14.77 16.18 6.17
CA ILE A 62 15.23 16.20 4.78
C ILE A 62 15.70 17.60 4.38
N ASP A 63 15.00 18.62 4.82
CA ASP A 63 15.33 20.02 4.56
C ASP A 63 16.46 20.54 5.47
N GLY A 64 16.92 19.71 6.44
CA GLY A 64 18.03 20.02 7.35
C GLY A 64 17.66 21.05 8.43
N THR A 65 16.37 21.32 8.67
CA THR A 65 15.89 22.26 9.68
C THR A 65 15.80 21.62 11.07
N LYS A 66 15.70 20.29 11.13
CA LYS A 66 15.62 19.49 12.36
C LYS A 66 16.53 18.27 12.28
N GLU A 67 16.98 17.78 13.44
CA GLU A 67 17.56 16.45 13.54
C GLU A 67 16.46 15.37 13.68
N LEU A 68 16.78 14.12 13.36
CA LEU A 68 15.82 13.03 13.49
C LEU A 68 15.30 12.86 14.92
N ALA A 69 16.16 13.09 15.91
CA ALA A 69 15.78 13.03 17.34
C ALA A 69 14.72 14.08 17.71
N ASP A 70 14.71 15.24 17.04
CA ASP A 70 13.79 16.34 17.34
C ASP A 70 12.35 16.06 16.86
N ILE A 71 12.19 15.12 15.91
CA ILE A 71 10.89 14.79 15.33
C ILE A 71 10.26 13.53 15.93
N ILE A 72 11.00 12.77 16.76
CA ILE A 72 10.48 11.57 17.41
C ILE A 72 9.41 11.96 18.43
N VAL A 73 8.23 11.39 18.29
CA VAL A 73 7.14 11.55 19.25
C VAL A 73 7.13 10.38 20.21
N HIS A 74 7.32 10.66 21.50
CA HIS A 74 7.21 9.66 22.57
C HIS A 74 5.74 9.47 22.95
N GLU A 75 5.16 8.32 22.60
CA GLU A 75 3.75 8.03 22.78
C GLU A 75 3.49 7.35 24.15
N LYS A 76 2.32 7.64 24.74
CA LYS A 76 1.94 7.18 26.10
C LYS A 76 1.90 5.67 26.27
N ASN A 77 1.72 4.90 25.18
CA ASN A 77 1.70 3.43 25.22
C ASN A 77 3.09 2.80 25.19
N GLY A 78 4.16 3.59 25.34
CA GLY A 78 5.55 3.12 25.45
C GLY A 78 6.21 2.85 24.12
N ILE A 79 5.70 3.42 23.03
CA ILE A 79 6.33 3.39 21.71
C ILE A 79 6.83 4.77 21.32
N ASP A 80 7.86 4.79 20.49
CA ASP A 80 8.32 5.99 19.83
C ASP A 80 7.84 6.00 18.38
N ILE A 81 7.48 7.18 17.87
CA ILE A 81 6.91 7.33 16.53
C ILE A 81 7.74 8.32 15.74
N ILE A 82 8.16 7.93 14.55
CA ILE A 82 8.68 8.83 13.54
C ILE A 82 7.54 9.19 12.60
N PRO A 83 7.02 10.43 12.66
CA PRO A 83 5.90 10.83 11.84
C PRO A 83 6.33 10.91 10.38
N GLY A 84 5.56 10.24 9.53
CA GLY A 84 5.65 10.41 8.09
C GLY A 84 5.12 11.79 7.69
N SER A 85 5.52 12.21 6.52
CA SER A 85 4.98 13.41 5.89
C SER A 85 4.49 13.09 4.49
N SER A 86 3.63 13.94 3.93
CA SER A 86 3.35 13.96 2.49
C SER A 86 4.61 14.19 1.63
N GLY A 87 5.73 14.57 2.28
CA GLY A 87 7.05 14.79 1.69
C GLY A 87 7.80 13.54 1.27
N VAL A 88 7.34 12.34 1.60
CA VAL A 88 8.02 11.13 1.14
C VAL A 88 7.63 10.78 -0.31
N ALA A 89 6.54 11.32 -0.88
CA ALA A 89 6.48 11.43 -2.34
C ALA A 89 7.75 12.13 -2.90
N LYS A 90 8.40 12.94 -2.09
CA LYS A 90 9.72 13.53 -2.37
C LYS A 90 10.91 12.59 -2.16
N MET A 91 10.82 11.44 -1.45
CA MET A 91 11.97 10.53 -1.34
C MET A 91 12.43 10.01 -2.71
N GLU A 92 11.50 9.76 -3.63
CA GLU A 92 11.83 9.42 -5.01
C GLU A 92 12.46 10.59 -5.79
N ALA A 93 12.29 11.81 -5.30
CA ALA A 93 12.84 13.04 -5.87
C ALA A 93 14.09 13.55 -5.12
N LEU A 94 14.49 12.94 -4.00
CA LEU A 94 15.67 13.34 -3.24
C LEU A 94 16.94 13.07 -4.02
N THR A 95 17.89 13.96 -3.88
CA THR A 95 19.26 13.76 -4.37
C THR A 95 19.94 12.64 -3.60
N ALA A 96 20.93 11.99 -4.21
CA ALA A 96 21.74 10.96 -3.55
C ALA A 96 22.38 11.47 -2.25
N GLN A 97 22.75 12.75 -2.19
CA GLN A 97 23.32 13.36 -1.00
C GLN A 97 22.31 13.49 0.13
N GLN A 98 21.09 13.97 -0.15
CA GLN A 98 20.01 14.06 0.83
C GLN A 98 19.62 12.69 1.37
N LEU A 99 19.51 11.69 0.50
CA LEU A 99 19.24 10.31 0.89
C LEU A 99 20.35 9.73 1.78
N THR A 100 21.61 10.04 1.48
CA THR A 100 22.76 9.58 2.30
C THR A 100 22.76 10.27 3.67
N SER A 101 22.47 11.57 3.73
CA SER A 101 22.37 12.32 5.00
C SER A 101 21.22 11.80 5.85
N LEU A 102 20.06 11.55 5.22
CA LEU A 102 18.91 10.95 5.89
C LEU A 102 19.26 9.56 6.44
N ALA A 103 19.87 8.69 5.63
CA ALA A 103 20.28 7.37 6.08
C ALA A 103 21.27 7.43 7.27
N ALA A 104 22.19 8.39 7.28
CA ALA A 104 23.12 8.59 8.38
C ALA A 104 22.42 9.04 9.68
N SER A 105 21.38 9.90 9.58
CA SER A 105 20.62 10.35 10.75
C SER A 105 19.87 9.20 11.43
N PHE A 106 19.39 8.22 10.66
CA PHE A 106 18.72 7.04 11.19
C PHE A 106 19.67 6.07 11.95
N GLY A 107 20.98 6.12 11.73
CA GLY A 107 21.95 5.32 12.50
C GLY A 107 21.87 5.55 14.02
N LYS A 108 21.34 6.69 14.46
CA LYS A 108 21.09 7.00 15.87
C LYS A 108 19.96 6.16 16.50
N LEU A 109 19.18 5.40 15.71
CA LEU A 109 18.06 4.56 16.15
C LEU A 109 18.45 3.11 16.47
N ASP A 110 19.73 2.78 16.50
CA ASP A 110 20.22 1.41 16.76
C ASP A 110 19.92 0.89 18.18
N GLU A 111 19.42 1.74 19.06
CA GLU A 111 19.03 1.38 20.42
C GLU A 111 17.65 0.69 20.53
N TYR A 112 16.83 0.72 19.48
CA TYR A 112 15.55 0.01 19.47
C TYR A 112 15.74 -1.49 19.24
N ASP A 113 14.85 -2.30 19.85
CA ASP A 113 14.79 -3.74 19.59
C ASP A 113 14.00 -4.02 18.31
N TYR A 114 12.94 -3.22 18.07
CA TYR A 114 12.09 -3.31 16.87
C TYR A 114 11.88 -1.96 16.23
N LEU A 115 12.04 -1.93 14.91
CA LEU A 115 11.65 -0.81 14.03
C LEU A 115 10.57 -1.31 13.08
N ILE A 116 9.38 -0.74 13.17
CA ILE A 116 8.22 -1.13 12.36
C ILE A 116 7.96 -0.04 11.32
N PHE A 117 8.01 -0.39 10.05
CA PHE A 117 7.67 0.48 8.93
C PHE A 117 6.23 0.20 8.49
N ASP A 118 5.31 1.13 8.75
CA ASP A 118 3.94 1.09 8.24
C ASP A 118 3.91 1.71 6.84
N THR A 119 3.83 0.90 5.80
CA THR A 119 3.92 1.36 4.41
C THR A 119 2.55 1.67 3.81
N SER A 120 2.51 2.40 2.71
CA SER A 120 1.32 2.51 1.87
C SER A 120 0.91 1.14 1.30
N ALA A 121 -0.30 1.05 0.74
CA ALA A 121 -0.73 -0.11 -0.01
C ALA A 121 -0.18 -0.08 -1.44
N GLY A 122 -0.02 -1.26 -2.03
CA GLY A 122 0.29 -1.40 -3.46
C GLY A 122 1.76 -1.66 -3.74
N ILE A 123 2.24 -1.15 -4.87
CA ILE A 123 3.52 -1.53 -5.49
C ILE A 123 4.43 -0.32 -5.78
N SER A 124 4.32 0.76 -4.98
CA SER A 124 5.21 1.92 -5.12
C SER A 124 6.68 1.53 -4.90
N LYS A 125 7.60 2.34 -5.38
CA LYS A 125 9.02 2.11 -5.19
C LYS A 125 9.40 2.02 -3.72
N SER A 126 8.81 2.88 -2.88
CA SER A 126 9.04 2.89 -1.44
C SER A 126 8.61 1.57 -0.78
N VAL A 127 7.40 1.08 -1.09
CA VAL A 127 6.93 -0.22 -0.59
C VAL A 127 7.87 -1.35 -0.99
N ILE A 128 8.27 -1.40 -2.25
CA ILE A 128 9.19 -2.43 -2.74
C ILE A 128 10.56 -2.33 -2.06
N ALA A 129 11.10 -1.11 -1.94
CA ALA A 129 12.40 -0.88 -1.30
C ALA A 129 12.41 -1.34 0.16
N PHE A 130 11.39 -0.98 0.93
CA PHE A 130 11.27 -1.41 2.33
C PHE A 130 11.09 -2.92 2.45
N CYS A 131 10.23 -3.54 1.63
CA CYS A 131 10.03 -4.99 1.65
C CYS A 131 11.30 -5.78 1.27
N MET A 132 12.07 -5.30 0.28
CA MET A 132 13.28 -5.97 -0.19
C MET A 132 14.40 -6.02 0.84
N ASN A 133 14.46 -5.04 1.73
CA ASN A 133 15.58 -4.85 2.65
C ASN A 133 15.24 -5.11 4.12
N ALA A 134 13.95 -5.27 4.47
CA ALA A 134 13.53 -5.57 5.84
C ALA A 134 14.01 -6.94 6.32
N SER A 135 14.21 -7.07 7.64
CA SER A 135 14.48 -8.37 8.28
C SER A 135 13.24 -9.28 8.20
N GLU A 136 12.06 -8.68 8.30
CA GLU A 136 10.76 -9.36 8.26
C GLU A 136 9.76 -8.57 7.42
N VAL A 137 9.03 -9.25 6.55
CA VAL A 137 7.91 -8.68 5.79
C VAL A 137 6.60 -9.26 6.29
N LEU A 138 5.72 -8.41 6.81
CA LEU A 138 4.38 -8.76 7.26
C LEU A 138 3.38 -8.34 6.18
N LEU A 139 2.85 -9.31 5.45
CA LEU A 139 1.83 -9.12 4.44
C LEU A 139 0.44 -9.21 5.06
N VAL A 140 -0.26 -8.09 5.14
CA VAL A 140 -1.64 -8.03 5.65
C VAL A 140 -2.61 -8.23 4.52
N ILE A 141 -3.52 -9.20 4.69
CA ILE A 141 -4.60 -9.52 3.75
C ILE A 141 -5.93 -9.60 4.46
N THR A 142 -7.02 -9.49 3.71
CA THR A 142 -8.38 -9.87 4.15
C THR A 142 -8.86 -11.08 3.34
N PRO A 143 -9.90 -11.79 3.79
CA PRO A 143 -10.49 -12.90 3.03
C PRO A 143 -11.14 -12.50 1.70
N GLU A 144 -11.19 -11.23 1.37
CA GLU A 144 -11.77 -10.72 0.12
C GLU A 144 -10.94 -11.14 -1.10
N PRO A 145 -11.57 -11.59 -2.21
CA PRO A 145 -10.87 -11.98 -3.43
C PRO A 145 -9.95 -10.88 -3.99
N THR A 146 -10.39 -9.62 -3.96
CA THR A 146 -9.59 -8.48 -4.42
C THR A 146 -8.33 -8.30 -3.59
N SER A 147 -8.42 -8.46 -2.25
CA SER A 147 -7.25 -8.38 -1.37
C SER A 147 -6.22 -9.47 -1.69
N LEU A 148 -6.66 -10.69 -2.00
CA LEU A 148 -5.77 -11.79 -2.39
C LEU A 148 -5.09 -11.53 -3.74
N THR A 149 -5.85 -11.01 -4.71
CA THR A 149 -5.32 -10.66 -6.05
C THR A 149 -4.26 -9.57 -5.95
N ASP A 150 -4.54 -8.51 -5.20
CA ASP A 150 -3.61 -7.39 -5.01
C ASP A 150 -2.36 -7.81 -4.22
N ALA A 151 -2.54 -8.69 -3.21
CA ALA A 151 -1.42 -9.27 -2.48
C ALA A 151 -0.53 -10.14 -3.39
N TYR A 152 -1.13 -10.93 -4.29
CA TYR A 152 -0.38 -11.68 -5.28
C TYR A 152 0.37 -10.73 -6.25
N ALA A 153 -0.25 -9.65 -6.70
CA ALA A 153 0.39 -8.67 -7.57
C ALA A 153 1.61 -8.02 -6.89
N LEU A 154 1.51 -7.66 -5.61
CA LEU A 154 2.63 -7.17 -4.81
C LEU A 154 3.75 -8.22 -4.73
N MET A 155 3.44 -9.46 -4.38
CA MET A 155 4.43 -10.54 -4.29
C MET A 155 5.09 -10.82 -5.65
N LYS A 156 4.34 -10.70 -6.76
CA LYS A 156 4.89 -10.83 -8.12
C LYS A 156 5.89 -9.72 -8.43
N VAL A 157 5.60 -8.46 -8.09
CA VAL A 157 6.55 -7.36 -8.29
C VAL A 157 7.79 -7.56 -7.42
N LEU A 158 7.64 -7.95 -6.16
CA LEU A 158 8.76 -8.28 -5.27
C LEU A 158 9.63 -9.40 -5.87
N SER A 159 9.02 -10.48 -6.37
CA SER A 159 9.73 -11.59 -7.03
C SER A 159 10.52 -11.13 -8.25
N LEU A 160 9.93 -10.31 -9.13
CA LEU A 160 10.60 -9.77 -10.31
C LEU A 160 11.82 -8.90 -9.95
N ASN A 161 11.80 -8.27 -8.77
CA ASN A 161 12.91 -7.46 -8.28
C ASN A 161 13.88 -8.24 -7.37
N GLY A 162 13.76 -9.58 -7.33
CA GLY A 162 14.73 -10.45 -6.67
C GLY A 162 14.41 -10.82 -5.22
N PHE A 163 13.20 -10.57 -4.73
CA PHE A 163 12.76 -11.00 -3.40
C PHE A 163 12.70 -12.54 -3.33
N LYS A 164 13.46 -13.13 -2.42
CA LYS A 164 13.55 -14.58 -2.20
C LYS A 164 13.30 -14.98 -0.75
N GLN A 165 13.04 -14.00 0.10
CA GLN A 165 12.82 -14.24 1.52
C GLN A 165 11.41 -14.82 1.75
N THR A 166 11.21 -15.41 2.91
CA THR A 166 9.87 -15.78 3.39
C THR A 166 9.12 -14.52 3.81
N ALA A 167 7.89 -14.35 3.34
CA ALA A 167 7.00 -13.32 3.86
C ALA A 167 6.00 -13.95 4.86
N ARG A 168 5.67 -13.19 5.90
CA ARG A 168 4.73 -13.63 6.94
C ARG A 168 3.37 -12.99 6.72
N VAL A 169 2.31 -13.79 6.81
CA VAL A 169 0.94 -13.37 6.47
C VAL A 169 0.09 -13.21 7.72
N ILE A 170 -0.57 -12.07 7.83
CA ILE A 170 -1.63 -11.80 8.81
C ILE A 170 -2.95 -11.72 8.04
N VAL A 171 -3.90 -12.59 8.37
CA VAL A 171 -5.26 -12.48 7.83
C VAL A 171 -6.10 -11.64 8.77
N ASN A 172 -6.42 -10.42 8.35
CA ASN A 172 -7.18 -9.45 9.13
C ASN A 172 -8.66 -9.40 8.71
N GLN A 173 -9.51 -8.84 9.56
CA GLN A 173 -10.95 -8.62 9.30
C GLN A 173 -11.69 -9.90 8.89
N SER A 174 -11.28 -11.03 9.39
CA SER A 174 -11.92 -12.30 9.08
C SER A 174 -13.16 -12.53 9.94
N LYS A 175 -14.20 -13.10 9.34
CA LYS A 175 -15.42 -13.46 10.09
C LYS A 175 -15.18 -14.62 11.07
N ASN A 176 -14.31 -15.54 10.72
CA ASN A 176 -14.00 -16.72 11.53
C ASN A 176 -12.67 -17.36 11.10
N PRO A 177 -12.06 -18.25 11.91
CA PRO A 177 -10.80 -18.91 11.60
C PRO A 177 -10.80 -19.74 10.31
N LYS A 178 -11.94 -20.38 9.97
CA LYS A 178 -12.06 -21.21 8.77
C LYS A 178 -11.91 -20.37 7.50
N THR A 179 -12.57 -19.23 7.44
CA THR A 179 -12.46 -18.28 6.31
C THR A 179 -11.03 -17.75 6.17
N SER A 180 -10.36 -17.47 7.29
CA SER A 180 -8.94 -17.07 7.28
C SER A 180 -8.04 -18.13 6.70
N GLN A 181 -8.23 -19.38 7.14
CA GLN A 181 -7.40 -20.50 6.69
C GLN A 181 -7.54 -20.71 5.18
N ILE A 182 -8.76 -20.64 4.65
CA ILE A 182 -9.01 -20.76 3.20
C ILE A 182 -8.28 -19.63 2.44
N ALA A 183 -8.42 -18.38 2.88
CA ALA A 183 -7.78 -17.24 2.24
C ALA A 183 -6.25 -17.37 2.25
N TYR A 184 -5.69 -17.71 3.41
CA TYR A 184 -4.25 -17.91 3.57
C TYR A 184 -3.73 -19.04 2.67
N THR A 185 -4.38 -20.23 2.70
CA THR A 185 -3.94 -21.38 1.92
C THR A 185 -3.98 -21.06 0.42
N LYS A 186 -5.07 -20.45 -0.07
CA LYS A 186 -5.19 -20.05 -1.47
C LYS A 186 -4.06 -19.13 -1.92
N LEU A 187 -3.76 -18.08 -1.15
CA LEU A 187 -2.67 -17.16 -1.47
C LEU A 187 -1.31 -17.85 -1.39
N LYS A 188 -1.05 -18.62 -0.32
CA LYS A 188 0.21 -19.33 -0.10
C LYS A 188 0.52 -20.26 -1.27
N ASP A 189 -0.45 -21.13 -1.64
CA ASP A 189 -0.24 -22.13 -2.67
C ASP A 189 -0.03 -21.47 -4.05
N THR A 190 -0.75 -20.39 -4.34
CA THR A 190 -0.59 -19.62 -5.57
C THR A 190 0.79 -18.96 -5.63
N VAL A 191 1.21 -18.27 -4.57
CA VAL A 191 2.52 -17.59 -4.52
C VAL A 191 3.66 -18.59 -4.58
N LEU A 192 3.55 -19.72 -3.88
CA LEU A 192 4.56 -20.78 -3.93
C LEU A 192 4.66 -21.39 -5.34
N LYS A 193 3.52 -21.75 -5.94
CA LYS A 193 3.46 -22.38 -7.28
C LYS A 193 4.06 -21.50 -8.38
N PHE A 194 3.70 -20.21 -8.40
CA PHE A 194 4.05 -19.34 -9.53
C PHE A 194 5.26 -18.43 -9.28
N LEU A 195 5.60 -18.14 -8.03
CA LEU A 195 6.69 -17.21 -7.69
C LEU A 195 7.83 -17.87 -6.93
N GLY A 196 7.65 -19.11 -6.44
CA GLY A 196 8.65 -19.83 -5.64
C GLY A 196 8.91 -19.20 -4.27
N ILE A 197 8.06 -18.28 -3.81
CA ILE A 197 8.20 -17.60 -2.51
C ILE A 197 7.38 -18.34 -1.46
N GLN A 198 7.99 -18.59 -0.31
CA GLN A 198 7.27 -19.17 0.83
C GLN A 198 6.50 -18.10 1.59
N LEU A 199 5.22 -18.39 1.87
CA LEU A 199 4.41 -17.62 2.80
C LEU A 199 4.18 -18.42 4.07
N VAL A 200 4.37 -17.78 5.24
CA VAL A 200 4.16 -18.39 6.56
C VAL A 200 3.09 -17.61 7.31
N SER A 201 2.07 -18.31 7.83
CA SER A 201 1.03 -17.67 8.63
C SER A 201 1.58 -17.18 9.97
N LEU A 202 1.33 -15.92 10.33
CA LEU A 202 1.49 -15.41 11.68
C LEU A 202 0.20 -15.54 12.50
N GLY A 203 -0.95 -15.58 11.84
CA GLY A 203 -2.22 -15.72 12.54
C GLY A 203 -3.35 -14.93 11.90
N THR A 204 -4.45 -14.90 12.63
CA THR A 204 -5.71 -14.28 12.20
C THR A 204 -6.17 -13.27 13.23
N ILE A 205 -6.62 -12.11 12.74
CA ILE A 205 -7.34 -11.12 13.53
C ILE A 205 -8.78 -11.09 13.00
N VAL A 206 -9.73 -11.49 13.85
CA VAL A 206 -11.15 -11.50 13.47
C VAL A 206 -11.71 -10.09 13.46
N SER A 207 -12.75 -9.88 12.65
CA SER A 207 -13.51 -8.63 12.65
C SER A 207 -14.18 -8.41 14.00
N ASP A 208 -14.02 -7.23 14.57
CA ASP A 208 -14.48 -6.89 15.90
C ASP A 208 -14.92 -5.42 15.95
N ALA A 209 -16.15 -5.14 16.37
CA ALA A 209 -16.69 -3.79 16.43
C ALA A 209 -15.88 -2.89 17.40
N ARG A 210 -15.27 -3.47 18.42
CA ARG A 210 -14.42 -2.75 19.38
C ARG A 210 -13.17 -2.14 18.74
N VAL A 211 -12.71 -2.71 17.63
CA VAL A 211 -11.61 -2.10 16.85
C VAL A 211 -12.04 -0.76 16.25
N ILE A 212 -13.27 -0.68 15.72
CA ILE A 212 -13.82 0.57 15.15
C ILE A 212 -14.01 1.62 16.27
N GLU A 213 -14.52 1.20 17.42
CA GLU A 213 -14.67 2.08 18.59
C GLU A 213 -13.32 2.60 19.08
N ALA A 214 -12.28 1.75 19.10
CA ALA A 214 -10.93 2.14 19.50
C ALA A 214 -10.34 3.18 18.53
N VAL A 215 -10.54 3.00 17.22
CA VAL A 215 -10.14 3.97 16.18
C VAL A 215 -10.86 5.31 16.39
N ALA A 216 -12.17 5.28 16.64
CA ALA A 216 -12.93 6.51 16.91
C ALA A 216 -12.48 7.20 18.20
N ALA A 217 -12.04 6.43 19.20
CA ALA A 217 -11.48 6.94 20.45
C ALA A 217 -10.00 7.35 20.35
N GLN A 218 -9.38 7.18 19.18
CA GLN A 218 -7.95 7.46 18.93
C GLN A 218 -7.02 6.76 19.94
N LYS A 219 -7.30 5.49 20.22
CA LYS A 219 -6.53 4.66 21.16
C LYS A 219 -6.30 3.27 20.59
N PRO A 220 -5.13 2.66 20.85
CA PRO A 220 -4.87 1.28 20.43
C PRO A 220 -5.91 0.32 21.03
N PHE A 221 -6.50 -0.55 20.20
CA PHE A 221 -7.50 -1.51 20.68
C PHE A 221 -6.91 -2.55 21.62
N ILE A 222 -5.62 -2.86 21.50
CA ILE A 222 -4.90 -3.77 22.40
C ILE A 222 -4.86 -3.24 23.84
N THR A 223 -4.83 -1.91 23.99
CA THR A 223 -4.85 -1.22 25.29
C THR A 223 -6.27 -1.00 25.77
N LEU A 224 -7.16 -0.51 24.90
CA LEU A 224 -8.52 -0.13 25.28
C LEU A 224 -9.43 -1.36 25.53
N TYR A 225 -9.27 -2.41 24.71
CA TYR A 225 -10.09 -3.62 24.74
C TYR A 225 -9.24 -4.90 24.74
N PRO A 226 -8.39 -5.16 25.76
CA PRO A 226 -7.35 -6.19 25.74
C PRO A 226 -7.88 -7.64 25.71
N ASN A 227 -9.16 -7.84 26.00
CA ASN A 227 -9.80 -9.15 26.13
C ASN A 227 -10.66 -9.54 24.91
N THR A 228 -10.78 -8.67 23.91
CA THR A 228 -11.57 -8.94 22.70
C THR A 228 -10.92 -10.01 21.83
N GLN A 229 -11.69 -10.58 20.89
CA GLN A 229 -11.17 -11.58 19.97
C GLN A 229 -10.08 -11.00 19.05
N ALA A 230 -10.23 -9.74 18.62
CA ALA A 230 -9.21 -9.06 17.83
C ALA A 230 -7.90 -8.89 18.63
N ALA A 231 -7.99 -8.48 19.90
CA ALA A 231 -6.84 -8.33 20.78
C ALA A 231 -6.13 -9.68 21.04
N LYS A 232 -6.90 -10.76 21.29
CA LYS A 232 -6.35 -12.11 21.43
C LYS A 232 -5.65 -12.57 20.16
N GLY A 233 -6.24 -12.30 18.98
CA GLY A 233 -5.64 -12.58 17.69
C GLY A 233 -4.31 -11.85 17.50
N LEU A 234 -4.25 -10.55 17.83
CA LEU A 234 -3.01 -9.78 17.75
C LEU A 234 -1.93 -10.28 18.72
N LYS A 235 -2.30 -10.61 19.97
CA LYS A 235 -1.38 -11.22 20.94
C LYS A 235 -0.79 -12.52 20.40
N SER A 236 -1.60 -13.37 19.78
CA SER A 236 -1.12 -14.60 19.14
C SER A 236 -0.19 -14.31 17.95
N VAL A 237 -0.52 -13.32 17.11
CA VAL A 237 0.36 -12.85 16.01
C VAL A 237 1.71 -12.38 16.55
N THR A 238 1.71 -11.60 17.62
CA THR A 238 2.95 -11.13 18.27
C THR A 238 3.77 -12.29 18.83
N ALA A 239 3.14 -13.23 19.54
CA ALA A 239 3.81 -14.42 20.06
C ALA A 239 4.46 -15.23 18.93
N ASN A 240 3.73 -15.50 17.84
CA ASN A 240 4.27 -16.21 16.67
C ASN A 240 5.40 -15.43 15.96
N LEU A 241 5.39 -14.10 16.03
CA LEU A 241 6.47 -13.26 15.52
C LEU A 241 7.73 -13.42 16.37
N LEU A 242 7.59 -13.48 17.70
CA LEU A 242 8.69 -13.63 18.65
C LEU A 242 9.27 -15.04 18.65
N ASP A 243 8.42 -16.08 18.66
CA ASP A 243 8.86 -17.49 18.69
C ASP A 243 9.72 -17.89 17.48
N LYS A 244 9.42 -17.30 16.32
CA LYS A 244 10.14 -17.57 15.08
C LYS A 244 11.34 -16.63 14.83
N ALA A 245 11.61 -15.72 15.76
CA ALA A 245 12.75 -14.81 15.67
C ALA A 245 14.12 -15.51 15.70
N GLY A 246 14.18 -16.77 16.15
CA GLY A 246 15.41 -17.56 16.18
C GLY A 246 15.91 -18.08 14.83
N ALA A 247 15.16 -17.91 13.73
CA ALA A 247 15.52 -18.49 12.42
C ALA A 247 16.22 -17.51 11.45
N SER A 248 16.18 -16.21 11.69
CA SER A 248 16.95 -15.22 10.92
C SER A 248 17.44 -14.10 11.83
N ASP A 249 18.53 -14.38 12.51
CA ASP A 249 19.28 -13.41 13.34
C ASP A 249 20.05 -12.39 12.45
N ARG A 250 19.39 -11.89 11.41
CA ARG A 250 19.91 -10.83 10.55
C ARG A 250 19.35 -9.49 11.01
N GLY A 251 19.79 -9.03 12.18
CA GLY A 251 19.74 -7.63 12.50
C GLY A 251 20.64 -6.89 11.51
N PHE A 252 20.07 -6.08 10.65
CA PHE A 252 20.86 -5.14 9.84
C PHE A 252 21.02 -3.85 10.63
N ALA A 253 22.21 -3.24 10.54
CA ALA A 253 22.34 -1.86 10.95
C ALA A 253 21.37 -1.01 10.11
N LEU A 254 20.64 -0.13 10.74
CA LEU A 254 19.57 0.63 10.08
C LEU A 254 20.10 1.52 8.95
N ASP A 255 21.32 2.03 9.08
CA ASP A 255 22.02 2.76 8.01
C ASP A 255 22.20 1.90 6.75
N THR A 256 22.52 0.62 6.92
CA THR A 256 22.67 -0.34 5.82
C THR A 256 21.32 -0.63 5.16
N PHE A 257 20.24 -0.75 5.95
CA PHE A 257 18.89 -0.92 5.43
C PHE A 257 18.50 0.26 4.54
N LEU A 258 18.67 1.49 5.04
CA LEU A 258 18.29 2.68 4.30
C LEU A 258 19.16 2.91 3.07
N LYS A 259 20.47 2.69 3.14
CA LYS A 259 21.35 2.74 1.96
C LYS A 259 20.89 1.81 0.86
N LYS A 260 20.52 0.56 1.19
CA LYS A 260 19.96 -0.39 0.24
C LYS A 260 18.58 0.04 -0.32
N CYS A 261 17.75 0.71 0.49
CA CYS A 261 16.50 1.30 0.00
C CYS A 261 16.78 2.41 -1.02
N VAL A 262 17.78 3.26 -0.76
CA VAL A 262 18.25 4.30 -1.69
C VAL A 262 18.68 3.69 -3.04
N ASP A 263 19.42 2.58 -3.02
CA ASP A 263 19.84 1.91 -4.24
C ASP A 263 18.63 1.51 -5.11
N ILE A 264 17.53 1.05 -4.48
CA ILE A 264 16.29 0.73 -5.20
C ILE A 264 15.60 1.98 -5.75
N PHE A 265 15.66 3.12 -5.05
CA PHE A 265 15.09 4.37 -5.55
C PHE A 265 15.79 4.89 -6.80
N THR A 266 17.06 4.56 -7.01
CA THR A 266 17.82 5.00 -8.19
C THR A 266 17.62 4.10 -9.42
N VAL A 267 17.11 2.87 -9.25
CA VAL A 267 16.94 1.88 -10.31
C VAL A 267 15.46 1.77 -10.73
N PRO A 268 15.15 1.62 -12.04
CA PRO A 268 13.79 1.33 -12.48
C PRO A 268 13.27 0.00 -11.92
N LEU A 269 12.05 -0.02 -11.36
CA LEU A 269 11.42 -1.28 -10.94
C LEU A 269 11.07 -2.15 -12.15
N LYS A 270 11.33 -3.44 -12.02
CA LYS A 270 10.82 -4.44 -12.95
C LYS A 270 9.34 -4.67 -12.65
N LEU A 271 8.49 -4.26 -13.55
CA LEU A 271 7.04 -4.48 -13.47
C LEU A 271 6.64 -5.61 -14.43
N PRO A 272 5.56 -6.34 -14.14
CA PRO A 272 5.01 -7.32 -15.08
C PRO A 272 4.63 -6.61 -16.39
N PRO A 273 4.83 -7.26 -17.55
CA PRO A 273 4.46 -6.67 -18.83
C PRO A 273 2.96 -6.30 -18.81
N ARG A 274 2.66 -5.05 -19.18
CA ARG A 274 1.27 -4.66 -19.42
C ARG A 274 0.79 -5.48 -20.61
N LYS A 275 -0.24 -6.32 -20.45
CA LYS A 275 -0.95 -6.88 -21.59
C LYS A 275 -1.45 -5.69 -22.40
N GLY A 276 -0.84 -5.47 -23.58
CA GLY A 276 -1.27 -4.44 -24.50
C GLY A 276 -2.76 -4.64 -24.77
N THR A 277 -3.54 -3.59 -24.61
CA THR A 277 -4.74 -3.41 -25.40
C THR A 277 -4.26 -3.39 -26.84
N GLU A 278 -4.24 -4.55 -27.51
CA GLU A 278 -4.23 -4.59 -28.95
C GLU A 278 -5.47 -3.80 -29.39
N SER A 279 -5.23 -2.54 -29.73
CA SER A 279 -6.17 -1.81 -30.55
C SER A 279 -6.29 -2.63 -31.83
N ARG A 280 -7.38 -3.40 -31.94
CA ARG A 280 -7.83 -3.91 -33.22
C ARG A 280 -8.03 -2.70 -34.13
N GLN A 281 -6.96 -2.27 -34.79
CA GLN A 281 -7.08 -1.44 -35.98
C GLN A 281 -7.84 -2.28 -37.01
N LYS A 282 -9.13 -1.96 -37.16
CA LYS A 282 -9.86 -2.39 -38.35
C LYS A 282 -9.06 -1.90 -39.57
N PRO A 283 -8.77 -2.78 -40.52
CA PRO A 283 -8.13 -2.33 -41.76
C PRO A 283 -9.04 -1.27 -42.42
N ALA A 284 -8.47 -0.10 -42.67
CA ALA A 284 -9.15 0.96 -43.39
C ALA A 284 -9.49 0.46 -44.82
N PRO A 285 -10.66 0.80 -45.39
CA PRO A 285 -11.01 0.46 -46.74
C PRO A 285 -10.04 1.18 -47.71
N LYS A 286 -9.47 0.42 -48.62
CA LYS A 286 -8.63 0.95 -49.72
C LYS A 286 -9.49 1.84 -50.60
N GLY A 287 -9.30 3.15 -50.51
CA GLY A 287 -9.79 4.12 -51.50
C GLY A 287 -8.82 4.25 -52.69
N PRO A 288 -9.32 4.66 -53.87
CA PRO A 288 -8.52 4.63 -55.12
C PRO A 288 -7.44 5.71 -55.16
N SER A 289 -6.29 5.33 -55.76
CA SER A 289 -5.10 6.15 -55.96
C SER A 289 -5.39 7.42 -56.77
N PRO A 290 -4.91 8.61 -56.42
CA PRO A 290 -4.88 9.76 -57.33
C PRO A 290 -3.64 9.77 -58.21
N LYS A 291 -3.87 10.14 -59.49
CA LYS A 291 -2.87 10.39 -60.54
C LYS A 291 -2.02 11.63 -60.22
N PRO A 292 -0.78 11.69 -60.78
CA PRO A 292 0.13 12.80 -60.53
C PRO A 292 -0.21 14.04 -61.37
N ALA A 293 -0.13 15.21 -60.78
CA ALA A 293 -0.19 16.50 -61.48
C ALA A 293 0.89 17.46 -60.96
N GLY A 294 1.74 17.90 -61.88
CA GLY A 294 2.16 19.27 -62.13
C GLY A 294 3.07 19.99 -61.13
N VAL A 295 4.32 20.15 -61.59
CA VAL A 295 5.36 21.07 -61.06
C VAL A 295 5.00 22.51 -61.39
N ALA A 296 5.14 23.47 -60.44
CA ALA A 296 5.38 24.90 -60.71
C ALA A 296 5.92 25.61 -59.45
N PRO A 297 6.53 26.83 -59.53
CA PRO A 297 7.89 27.05 -59.07
C PRO A 297 8.04 27.89 -57.79
N ALA A 298 9.28 27.95 -57.30
CA ALA A 298 9.74 28.59 -56.07
C ALA A 298 9.58 30.12 -56.07
N HIS A 299 9.30 30.70 -54.89
CA HIS A 299 9.60 32.08 -54.54
C HIS A 299 10.18 32.19 -53.10
N PRO A 300 10.95 33.25 -52.81
CA PRO A 300 12.02 33.26 -51.82
C PRO A 300 11.61 33.67 -50.39
N PRO A 301 12.54 33.68 -49.39
CA PRO A 301 12.21 33.62 -47.98
C PRO A 301 11.89 34.99 -47.39
N ALA A 302 10.91 35.01 -46.47
CA ALA A 302 10.63 36.16 -45.64
C ALA A 302 10.84 35.83 -44.16
N THR A 303 11.49 36.72 -43.51
CA THR A 303 11.81 36.94 -42.09
C THR A 303 10.79 36.42 -41.08
N GLY A 304 11.31 35.76 -40.03
CA GLY A 304 10.50 35.20 -38.95
C GLY A 304 9.94 36.21 -37.96
N PRO A 305 8.93 35.79 -37.20
CA PRO A 305 8.66 36.35 -35.88
C PRO A 305 8.64 35.30 -34.78
N VAL A 306 9.17 35.73 -33.65
CA VAL A 306 8.87 35.44 -32.25
C VAL A 306 8.08 34.15 -31.95
N GLN A 307 8.75 33.23 -31.25
CA GLN A 307 8.18 32.01 -30.68
C GLN A 307 7.23 32.36 -29.52
N THR A 308 5.98 32.02 -29.70
CA THR A 308 5.01 31.87 -28.60
C THR A 308 5.17 30.48 -27.95
N PRO A 309 4.90 30.33 -26.62
CA PRO A 309 5.03 29.05 -25.94
C PRO A 309 3.97 28.04 -26.46
N PRO A 310 4.26 26.73 -26.38
CA PRO A 310 3.38 25.70 -26.95
C PRO A 310 2.00 25.71 -26.26
N GLN A 311 0.97 25.85 -27.05
CA GLN A 311 -0.42 25.62 -26.64
C GLN A 311 -0.56 24.14 -26.26
N GLY A 312 -1.03 23.88 -25.04
CA GLY A 312 -1.34 22.51 -24.59
C GLY A 312 -2.28 21.82 -25.55
N ASP A 313 -1.96 20.58 -25.84
CA ASP A 313 -2.70 19.68 -26.72
C ASP A 313 -4.20 19.71 -26.40
N GLU A 314 -5.01 19.98 -27.42
CA GLU A 314 -6.48 20.09 -27.32
C GLU A 314 -7.11 18.81 -26.74
N THR A 315 -6.43 17.68 -26.90
CA THR A 315 -6.77 16.39 -26.31
C THR A 315 -6.62 16.41 -24.79
N THR A 316 -5.58 17.02 -24.26
CA THR A 316 -5.33 17.16 -22.80
C THR A 316 -6.38 18.09 -22.18
N ARG A 317 -6.75 19.15 -22.87
CA ARG A 317 -7.79 20.08 -22.42
C ARG A 317 -9.18 19.40 -22.35
N ARG A 318 -9.56 18.61 -23.36
CA ARG A 318 -10.79 17.81 -23.37
C ARG A 318 -10.84 16.77 -22.25
N ILE A 319 -9.73 16.10 -22.00
CA ILE A 319 -9.65 15.12 -20.91
C ILE A 319 -9.83 15.81 -19.55
N LEU A 320 -9.21 16.97 -19.35
CA LEU A 320 -9.37 17.76 -18.14
C LEU A 320 -10.81 18.24 -17.95
N GLU A 321 -11.46 18.73 -19.00
CA GLU A 321 -12.87 19.15 -18.96
C GLU A 321 -13.79 17.98 -18.60
N GLN A 322 -13.61 16.79 -19.20
CA GLN A 322 -14.36 15.58 -18.84
C GLN A 322 -14.10 15.09 -17.41
N LEU A 323 -12.88 15.28 -16.90
CA LEU A 323 -12.54 14.91 -15.53
C LEU A 323 -13.21 15.85 -14.53
N VAL A 324 -13.22 17.14 -14.80
CA VAL A 324 -13.92 18.16 -13.99
C VAL A 324 -15.43 17.89 -13.96
N GLU A 325 -16.02 17.54 -15.10
CA GLU A 325 -17.45 17.22 -15.18
C GLU A 325 -17.81 15.97 -14.37
N LYS A 326 -16.99 14.91 -14.45
CA LYS A 326 -17.18 13.69 -13.64
C LYS A 326 -17.00 13.92 -12.15
N VAL A 327 -16.01 14.72 -11.74
CA VAL A 327 -15.80 15.08 -10.33
C VAL A 327 -16.97 15.92 -9.81
N SER A 328 -17.50 16.82 -10.63
CA SER A 328 -18.66 17.64 -10.28
C SER A 328 -19.93 16.79 -10.10
N ALA A 329 -20.15 15.79 -10.98
CA ALA A 329 -21.28 14.86 -10.87
C ALA A 329 -21.21 14.02 -9.58
N VAL A 330 -20.04 13.46 -9.26
CA VAL A 330 -19.83 12.70 -8.02
C VAL A 330 -20.04 13.58 -6.78
N SER A 331 -19.61 14.84 -6.82
CA SER A 331 -19.83 15.81 -5.74
C SER A 331 -21.32 16.11 -5.52
N GLN A 332 -22.11 16.18 -6.60
CA GLN A 332 -23.57 16.36 -6.51
C GLN A 332 -24.27 15.14 -5.94
N GLU A 333 -23.87 13.92 -6.35
CA GLU A 333 -24.41 12.67 -5.79
C GLU A 333 -24.11 12.54 -4.29
N LEU A 334 -22.89 12.84 -3.85
CA LEU A 334 -22.51 12.85 -2.44
C LEU A 334 -23.30 13.88 -1.63
N SER A 335 -23.57 15.07 -2.21
CA SER A 335 -24.41 16.09 -1.59
C SER A 335 -25.88 15.63 -1.47
N GLY A 336 -26.39 14.91 -2.47
CA GLY A 336 -27.71 14.29 -2.43
C GLY A 336 -27.83 13.23 -1.30
N ILE A 337 -26.85 12.35 -1.19
CA ILE A 337 -26.78 11.32 -0.12
C ILE A 337 -26.73 11.99 1.26
N ARG A 338 -25.91 13.03 1.43
CA ARG A 338 -25.83 13.81 2.67
C ARG A 338 -27.19 14.40 3.06
N THR A 339 -27.91 14.99 2.11
CA THR A 339 -29.24 15.58 2.34
C THR A 339 -30.28 14.52 2.74
N VAL A 340 -30.20 13.32 2.17
CA VAL A 340 -31.09 12.19 2.53
C VAL A 340 -30.77 11.69 3.94
N LEU A 341 -29.50 11.58 4.31
CA LEU A 341 -29.07 11.18 5.65
C LEU A 341 -29.47 12.23 6.72
N GLU A 342 -29.31 13.51 6.42
CA GLU A 342 -29.70 14.60 7.32
C GLU A 342 -31.23 14.65 7.51
N LYS A 343 -32.02 14.41 6.45
CA LYS A 343 -33.49 14.31 6.55
C LYS A 343 -33.96 13.03 7.25
N GLY A 344 -33.25 11.90 7.07
CA GLY A 344 -33.52 10.65 7.79
C GLY A 344 -33.26 10.74 9.29
N ALA A 345 -32.27 11.53 9.70
CA ALA A 345 -31.97 11.78 11.10
C ALA A 345 -33.00 12.70 11.81
N LEU A 346 -33.72 13.52 11.05
CA LEU A 346 -34.79 14.40 11.57
C LEU A 346 -36.16 13.69 11.70
N MET A 347 -36.37 12.57 10.98
CA MET A 347 -37.56 11.73 11.16
C MET A 347 -37.21 10.55 12.06
N GLY A 348 -37.30 10.78 13.37
CA GLY A 348 -37.04 9.80 14.41
C GLY A 348 -37.81 8.50 14.21
N LEU A 349 -37.11 7.47 13.77
CA LEU A 349 -37.57 6.09 13.83
C LEU A 349 -36.90 5.42 15.03
N GLY A 350 -37.69 5.25 16.09
CA GLY A 350 -37.32 4.46 17.25
C GLY A 350 -37.07 2.98 16.91
N PRO A 351 -36.46 2.19 17.84
CA PRO A 351 -36.05 0.81 17.56
C PRO A 351 -37.25 -0.14 17.51
N GLY A 352 -37.58 -0.59 16.31
CA GLY A 352 -38.52 -1.66 16.04
C GLY A 352 -37.79 -3.00 15.82
N ALA A 353 -38.35 -4.06 16.40
CA ALA A 353 -37.86 -5.42 16.50
C ALA A 353 -37.50 -6.13 15.16
N PRO A 354 -36.70 -7.23 15.22
CA PRO A 354 -36.10 -7.84 14.03
C PRO A 354 -37.10 -8.69 13.23
N GLY A 355 -37.24 -8.39 11.97
CA GLY A 355 -37.98 -9.19 11.00
C GLY A 355 -37.08 -9.65 9.86
N ASP A 356 -36.97 -10.97 9.70
CA ASP A 356 -36.31 -11.67 8.62
C ASP A 356 -36.65 -11.14 7.22
N ARG A 357 -35.64 -10.68 6.47
CA ARG A 357 -35.61 -10.78 5.00
C ARG A 357 -34.17 -10.95 4.54
N ALA A 358 -33.83 -12.20 4.19
CA ALA A 358 -32.63 -12.56 3.48
C ALA A 358 -32.68 -11.97 2.07
N ASP A 359 -31.88 -10.93 1.80
CA ASP A 359 -31.61 -10.47 0.44
C ASP A 359 -30.52 -11.36 -0.17
N LYS A 360 -30.96 -12.26 -1.07
CA LYS A 360 -30.10 -13.14 -1.86
C LYS A 360 -29.67 -12.39 -3.12
N SER A 361 -28.67 -11.53 -3.03
CA SER A 361 -27.91 -11.12 -4.19
C SER A 361 -27.04 -12.29 -4.65
N PRO A 362 -27.03 -12.69 -5.94
CA PRO A 362 -26.20 -13.78 -6.40
C PRO A 362 -24.74 -13.38 -6.31
N ILE A 363 -23.99 -14.05 -5.43
CA ILE A 363 -22.53 -13.97 -5.40
C ILE A 363 -22.06 -14.72 -6.65
N ILE A 364 -21.62 -13.96 -7.67
CA ILE A 364 -20.92 -14.54 -8.82
C ILE A 364 -19.54 -14.96 -8.27
N PRO A 365 -19.20 -16.24 -8.24
CA PRO A 365 -17.88 -16.67 -7.82
C PRO A 365 -16.89 -16.17 -8.89
N LEU A 366 -16.04 -15.22 -8.56
CA LEU A 366 -14.89 -14.90 -9.38
C LEU A 366 -13.99 -16.13 -9.35
N ASP A 367 -13.90 -16.85 -10.46
CA ASP A 367 -13.00 -17.98 -10.59
C ASP A 367 -11.56 -17.46 -10.69
N PHE A 368 -10.91 -17.45 -9.54
CA PHE A 368 -9.53 -16.98 -9.38
C PHE A 368 -8.54 -17.85 -10.19
N GLU A 369 -8.83 -19.13 -10.40
CA GLU A 369 -8.02 -20.00 -11.24
C GLU A 369 -8.17 -19.65 -12.71
N ALA A 370 -9.39 -19.38 -13.18
CA ALA A 370 -9.62 -18.89 -14.55
C ALA A 370 -8.95 -17.53 -14.80
N PHE A 371 -8.93 -16.63 -13.79
CA PHE A 371 -8.18 -15.37 -13.88
C PHE A 371 -6.68 -15.59 -14.01
N LEU A 372 -6.11 -16.54 -13.27
CA LEU A 372 -4.68 -16.85 -13.32
C LEU A 372 -4.27 -17.59 -14.59
N GLN A 373 -5.07 -18.54 -15.06
CA GLN A 373 -4.85 -19.25 -16.33
C GLN A 373 -4.92 -18.30 -17.53
N ALA A 374 -5.77 -17.27 -17.48
CA ALA A 374 -5.80 -16.21 -18.50
C ALA A 374 -4.52 -15.36 -18.53
N GLN A 375 -3.62 -15.51 -17.55
CA GLN A 375 -2.33 -14.79 -17.46
C GLN A 375 -1.10 -15.65 -17.82
N GLU A 376 -1.24 -16.95 -18.10
CA GLU A 376 -0.14 -17.77 -18.60
C GLU A 376 0.18 -17.41 -20.04
N PRO A 377 1.46 -17.21 -20.40
CA PRO A 377 1.86 -17.14 -21.80
C PRO A 377 1.61 -18.52 -22.41
N GLY A 378 0.81 -18.60 -23.45
CA GLY A 378 0.62 -19.83 -24.19
C GLY A 378 1.97 -20.36 -24.67
N ASP A 379 2.34 -21.55 -24.23
CA ASP A 379 3.47 -22.28 -24.78
C ASP A 379 3.24 -22.45 -26.29
N GLY A 380 4.04 -21.72 -27.06
CA GLY A 380 4.10 -21.87 -28.50
C GLY A 380 4.60 -23.27 -28.83
N ASN A 381 3.69 -24.12 -29.23
CA ASN A 381 3.99 -25.44 -29.77
C ASN A 381 4.78 -25.27 -31.08
N ALA A 382 6.09 -25.41 -31.01
CA ALA A 382 6.95 -25.63 -32.17
C ALA A 382 6.87 -27.13 -32.47
N GLY A 383 6.05 -27.50 -33.44
CA GLY A 383 5.90 -28.84 -33.96
C GLY A 383 5.99 -28.86 -35.46
N SER A 384 7.13 -29.43 -35.96
CA SER A 384 7.43 -29.98 -37.29
C SER A 384 7.16 -29.13 -38.51
#